data_c51afed3abd771480ac258331d3c4aa3
#
_entry.id   c51afed3abd771480ac258331d3c4aa3
#
_cell.length_a   1.000
_cell.length_b   1.000
_cell.length_c   1.000
_cell.angle_alpha   90.00
_cell.angle_beta   90.00
_cell.angle_gamma   90.00
#
_symmetry.space_group_name_H-M   'P 1'
#
loop_
_entity.id
_entity.type
_entity.pdbx_description
1 polymer ?
#
loop_
_entity_poly.entity_id
_entity_poly.type
_entity_poly.pdbx_seq_one_letter_code
_entity_poly.pdbx_strand_id
1 'polypeptide(L)'
;MKSPEELNQELRQRILGLSGVTERPNAGIHEDAFFVRGKMFMHIHGYGHCDIRLAKADQERILAEGKARPHRWAPEQGYVTFMARDEKDLAPAMELIQLSHDHFAEDRRS
;
A
#
# COMPACT_ATOMS: atom_id res chain seq x y z
N MET A 1 5.26 21.36 -8.79
CA MET A 1 5.80 20.30 -7.90
C MET A 1 4.93 20.18 -6.65
N LYS A 2 4.54 18.98 -6.29
CA LYS A 2 3.71 18.76 -5.10
C LYS A 2 4.55 18.69 -3.83
N SER A 3 4.03 19.26 -2.73
CA SER A 3 4.62 19.06 -1.42
C SER A 3 4.43 17.60 -0.98
N PRO A 4 5.17 17.13 0.04
CA PRO A 4 4.95 15.78 0.58
C PRO A 4 3.50 15.56 1.03
N GLU A 5 2.87 16.58 1.60
CA GLU A 5 1.47 16.49 2.03
C GLU A 5 0.52 16.35 0.83
N GLU A 6 0.73 17.15 -0.20
CA GLU A 6 -0.09 17.11 -1.42
C GLU A 6 0.07 15.77 -2.14
N LEU A 7 1.30 15.27 -2.22
CA LEU A 7 1.59 13.98 -2.83
C LEU A 7 0.89 12.85 -2.08
N ASN A 8 0.97 12.88 -0.75
CA ASN A 8 0.33 11.89 0.10
C ASN A 8 -1.20 11.93 -0.05
N GLN A 9 -1.77 13.13 -0.15
CA GLN A 9 -3.20 13.30 -0.34
C GLN A 9 -3.66 12.71 -1.68
N GLU A 10 -2.90 12.93 -2.74
CA GLU A 10 -3.24 12.34 -4.03
C GLU A 10 -3.14 10.82 -4.00
N LEU A 11 -2.09 10.29 -3.37
CA LEU A 11 -1.93 8.86 -3.20
C LEU A 11 -3.12 8.26 -2.45
N ARG A 12 -3.50 8.88 -1.34
CA ARG A 12 -4.63 8.47 -0.53
C ARG A 12 -5.93 8.46 -1.35
N GLN A 13 -6.15 9.50 -2.15
CA GLN A 13 -7.34 9.58 -3.00
C GLN A 13 -7.38 8.46 -4.04
N ARG A 14 -6.24 8.13 -4.63
CA ARG A 14 -6.15 7.05 -5.60
C ARG A 14 -6.46 5.70 -4.95
N ILE A 15 -5.97 5.48 -3.73
CA ILE A 15 -6.25 4.25 -2.98
C ILE A 15 -7.75 4.13 -2.67
N LEU A 16 -8.36 5.22 -2.22
CA LEU A 16 -9.78 5.25 -1.89
C LEU A 16 -10.67 5.10 -3.13
N GLY A 17 -10.12 5.34 -4.32
CA GLY A 17 -10.82 5.11 -5.58
C GLY A 17 -10.89 3.65 -5.99
N LEU A 18 -10.13 2.76 -5.33
CA LEU A 18 -10.21 1.33 -5.60
C LEU A 18 -11.50 0.76 -5.02
N SER A 19 -12.05 -0.27 -5.70
CA SER A 19 -13.35 -0.82 -5.33
C SER A 19 -13.38 -1.36 -3.90
N GLY A 20 -14.37 -0.89 -3.13
CA GLY A 20 -14.64 -1.43 -1.78
C GLY A 20 -13.64 -1.02 -0.70
N VAL A 21 -12.78 -0.05 -0.97
CA VAL A 21 -11.76 0.36 0.01
C VAL A 21 -12.35 1.30 1.06
N THR A 22 -12.01 1.06 2.32
CA THR A 22 -12.27 1.96 3.43
C THR A 22 -10.95 2.29 4.12
N GLU A 23 -10.91 3.40 4.85
CA GLU A 23 -9.70 3.80 5.59
C GLU A 23 -9.99 3.96 7.07
N ARG A 24 -8.96 3.74 7.89
CA ARG A 24 -8.99 4.01 9.34
C ARG A 24 -7.74 4.81 9.69
N PRO A 25 -7.85 6.13 9.75
CA PRO A 25 -6.72 6.97 10.14
C PRO A 25 -6.43 6.83 11.63
N ASN A 26 -5.15 6.84 11.99
CA ASN A 26 -4.71 6.88 13.37
C ASN A 26 -3.79 8.08 13.55
N ALA A 27 -4.38 9.23 13.85
CA ALA A 27 -3.65 10.49 13.97
C ALA A 27 -2.59 10.47 15.06
N GLY A 28 -2.79 9.66 16.10
CA GLY A 28 -1.84 9.57 17.22
C GLY A 28 -0.49 9.00 16.84
N ILE A 29 -0.41 8.19 15.78
CA ILE A 29 0.84 7.61 15.30
C ILE A 29 1.10 7.94 13.83
N HIS A 30 0.35 8.89 13.28
CA HIS A 30 0.47 9.31 11.87
C HIS A 30 0.41 8.13 10.90
N GLU A 31 -0.49 7.20 11.17
CA GLU A 31 -0.71 6.03 10.35
C GLU A 31 -2.11 6.05 9.78
N ASP A 32 -2.25 5.71 8.50
CA ASP A 32 -3.53 5.62 7.83
C ASP A 32 -3.62 4.23 7.20
N ALA A 33 -4.53 3.40 7.70
CA ALA A 33 -4.70 2.02 7.26
C ALA A 33 -5.86 1.90 6.29
N PHE A 34 -5.69 1.05 5.27
CA PHE A 34 -6.70 0.84 4.23
C PHE A 34 -7.13 -0.63 4.21
N PHE A 35 -8.44 -0.82 4.07
CA PHE A 35 -9.08 -2.12 4.18
C PHE A 35 -9.92 -2.41 2.95
N VAL A 36 -9.97 -3.68 2.55
CA VAL A 36 -10.90 -4.19 1.55
C VAL A 36 -11.46 -5.51 2.07
N ARG A 37 -12.79 -5.66 2.03
CA ARG A 37 -13.50 -6.82 2.58
C ARG A 37 -13.12 -7.11 4.03
N GLY A 38 -12.92 -6.03 4.82
CA GLY A 38 -12.57 -6.15 6.23
C GLY A 38 -11.12 -6.53 6.51
N LYS A 39 -10.29 -6.63 5.48
CA LYS A 39 -8.88 -7.00 5.64
C LYS A 39 -7.98 -5.81 5.33
N MET A 40 -7.04 -5.53 6.22
CA MET A 40 -6.06 -4.49 5.98
C MET A 40 -5.09 -4.97 4.90
N PHE A 41 -4.99 -4.23 3.79
CA PHE A 41 -4.09 -4.61 2.71
C PHE A 41 -2.89 -3.67 2.58
N MET A 42 -2.94 -2.51 3.19
CA MET A 42 -1.79 -1.60 3.26
C MET A 42 -2.01 -0.52 4.30
N HIS A 43 -0.93 0.16 4.66
CA HIS A 43 -1.03 1.38 5.48
C HIS A 43 0.08 2.35 5.08
N ILE A 44 -0.15 3.63 5.39
CA ILE A 44 0.81 4.71 5.13
C ILE A 44 1.23 5.29 6.47
N HIS A 45 2.56 5.37 6.70
CA HIS A 45 3.12 6.08 7.85
C HIS A 45 3.58 7.46 7.42
N GLY A 46 3.11 8.51 8.09
CA GLY A 46 3.49 9.87 7.72
C GLY A 46 3.11 10.18 6.29
N TYR A 47 4.08 10.64 5.49
CA TYR A 47 3.85 10.99 4.10
C TYR A 47 4.60 10.07 3.16
N GLY A 48 3.86 9.25 2.41
CA GLY A 48 4.43 8.45 1.33
C GLY A 48 5.15 7.17 1.73
N HIS A 49 5.25 6.85 3.02
CA HIS A 49 5.83 5.59 3.47
C HIS A 49 4.76 4.51 3.41
N CYS A 50 4.73 3.75 2.33
CA CYS A 50 3.70 2.74 2.10
C CYS A 50 4.19 1.36 2.51
N ASP A 51 3.45 0.73 3.43
CA ASP A 51 3.65 -0.67 3.78
C ASP A 51 2.51 -1.45 3.13
N ILE A 52 2.84 -2.30 2.17
CA ILE A 52 1.88 -2.95 1.28
C ILE A 52 1.97 -4.46 1.46
N ARG A 53 0.83 -5.09 1.76
CA ARG A 53 0.78 -6.54 1.97
C ARG A 53 0.49 -7.24 0.66
N LEU A 54 1.34 -8.18 0.28
CA LEU A 54 1.24 -8.91 -0.99
C LEU A 54 1.05 -10.40 -0.74
N ALA A 55 0.49 -11.10 -1.72
CA ALA A 55 0.56 -12.55 -1.74
C ALA A 55 2.02 -12.97 -1.77
N LYS A 56 2.35 -14.09 -1.17
CA LYS A 56 3.75 -14.52 -1.03
C LYS A 56 4.50 -14.54 -2.37
N ALA A 57 3.90 -15.09 -3.41
CA ALA A 57 4.54 -15.13 -4.72
C ALA A 57 4.79 -13.74 -5.29
N ASP A 58 3.84 -12.82 -5.11
CA ASP A 58 4.00 -11.44 -5.55
C ASP A 58 5.08 -10.73 -4.73
N GLN A 59 5.11 -10.95 -3.41
CA GLN A 59 6.14 -10.39 -2.55
C GLN A 59 7.52 -10.80 -3.02
N GLU A 60 7.73 -12.10 -3.25
CA GLU A 60 9.03 -12.63 -3.70
C GLU A 60 9.45 -12.01 -5.03
N ARG A 61 8.52 -11.93 -5.98
CA ARG A 61 8.78 -11.35 -7.30
C ARG A 61 9.13 -9.87 -7.20
N ILE A 62 8.34 -9.11 -6.46
CA ILE A 62 8.53 -7.66 -6.32
C ILE A 62 9.87 -7.35 -5.65
N LEU A 63 10.23 -8.08 -4.59
CA LEU A 63 11.51 -7.91 -3.93
C LEU A 63 12.68 -8.27 -4.84
N ALA A 64 12.55 -9.36 -5.60
CA ALA A 64 13.58 -9.80 -6.54
C ALA A 64 13.78 -8.79 -7.68
N GLU A 65 12.72 -8.12 -8.11
CA GLU A 65 12.78 -7.10 -9.15
C GLU A 65 13.24 -5.73 -8.62
N GLY A 66 13.42 -5.60 -7.32
CA GLY A 66 13.85 -4.34 -6.71
C GLY A 66 12.80 -3.25 -6.71
N LYS A 67 11.52 -3.59 -6.89
CA LYS A 67 10.43 -2.60 -6.95
C LYS A 67 10.00 -2.08 -5.59
N ALA A 68 10.38 -2.77 -4.51
CA ALA A 68 10.11 -2.37 -3.14
C ALA A 68 11.16 -2.98 -2.23
N ARG A 69 11.16 -2.58 -0.96
CA ARG A 69 12.08 -3.07 0.06
C ARG A 69 11.36 -4.04 0.98
N PRO A 70 12.09 -5.00 1.62
CA PRO A 70 11.50 -5.86 2.64
C PRO A 70 10.97 -5.02 3.80
N HIS A 71 9.82 -5.41 4.33
CA HIS A 71 9.29 -4.77 5.52
C HIS A 71 10.16 -5.11 6.73
N ARG A 72 10.40 -4.12 7.58
CA ARG A 72 11.36 -4.25 8.68
C ARG A 72 10.93 -5.24 9.76
N TRP A 73 9.63 -5.28 10.07
CA TRP A 73 9.14 -6.08 11.20
C TRP A 73 8.20 -7.22 10.83
N ALA A 74 7.60 -7.18 9.65
CA ALA A 74 6.59 -8.17 9.28
C ALA A 74 6.75 -8.68 7.84
N PRO A 75 7.99 -9.03 7.40
CA PRO A 75 8.16 -9.53 6.03
C PRO A 75 7.48 -10.88 5.82
N GLU A 76 7.39 -11.71 6.86
CA GLU A 76 6.75 -13.02 6.77
C GLU A 76 5.24 -12.94 6.58
N GLN A 77 4.64 -11.77 6.83
CA GLN A 77 3.21 -11.55 6.60
C GLN A 77 2.91 -11.03 5.19
N GLY A 78 3.94 -10.91 4.35
CA GLY A 78 3.77 -10.45 2.98
C GLY A 78 4.02 -8.97 2.77
N TYR A 79 4.35 -8.22 3.81
CA TYR A 79 4.55 -6.78 3.69
C TYR A 79 5.85 -6.41 2.98
N VAL A 80 5.76 -5.41 2.11
CA VAL A 80 6.90 -4.73 1.50
C VAL A 80 6.75 -3.23 1.76
N THR A 81 7.87 -2.51 1.69
CA THR A 81 7.87 -1.05 1.90
C THR A 81 8.22 -0.34 0.60
N PHE A 82 7.40 0.63 0.21
CA PHE A 82 7.62 1.48 -0.95
C PHE A 82 7.55 2.94 -0.51
N MET A 83 8.57 3.72 -0.86
CA MET A 83 8.63 5.14 -0.51
C MET A 83 8.20 6.00 -1.69
N ALA A 84 7.02 6.61 -1.60
CA ALA A 84 6.52 7.53 -2.63
C ALA A 84 6.98 8.96 -2.29
N ARG A 85 8.04 9.43 -2.94
CA ARG A 85 8.64 10.73 -2.64
C ARG A 85 8.38 11.80 -3.69
N ASP A 86 8.07 11.39 -4.92
CA ASP A 86 7.83 12.27 -6.05
C ASP A 86 6.59 11.84 -6.82
N GLU A 87 6.09 12.72 -7.68
CA GLU A 87 4.94 12.39 -8.53
C GLU A 87 5.21 11.17 -9.40
N LYS A 88 6.44 10.97 -9.84
CA LYS A 88 6.82 9.81 -10.66
C LYS A 88 6.65 8.48 -9.90
N ASP A 89 6.60 8.53 -8.57
CA ASP A 89 6.45 7.33 -7.73
C ASP A 89 4.99 6.90 -7.59
N LEU A 90 4.03 7.75 -7.96
CA LEU A 90 2.61 7.43 -7.80
C LEU A 90 2.18 6.21 -8.60
N ALA A 91 2.56 6.13 -9.87
CA ALA A 91 2.19 5.01 -10.71
C ALA A 91 2.81 3.69 -10.24
N PRO A 92 4.14 3.62 -9.95
CA PRO A 92 4.70 2.38 -9.38
C PRO A 92 4.11 2.02 -8.03
N ALA A 93 3.82 3.00 -7.16
CA ALA A 93 3.15 2.71 -5.88
C ALA A 93 1.79 2.09 -6.12
N MET A 94 0.97 2.69 -7.00
CA MET A 94 -0.37 2.18 -7.28
C MET A 94 -0.35 0.81 -7.94
N GLU A 95 0.68 0.49 -8.71
CA GLU A 95 0.84 -0.86 -9.28
C GLU A 95 0.92 -1.90 -8.17
N LEU A 96 1.74 -1.66 -7.14
CA LEU A 96 1.88 -2.57 -6.01
C LEU A 96 0.61 -2.60 -5.15
N ILE A 97 0.02 -1.44 -4.93
CA ILE A 97 -1.20 -1.32 -4.12
C ILE A 97 -2.36 -2.05 -4.80
N GLN A 98 -2.45 -1.95 -6.13
CA GLN A 98 -3.47 -2.66 -6.90
C GLN A 98 -3.31 -4.17 -6.79
N LEU A 99 -2.08 -4.68 -6.85
CA LEU A 99 -1.81 -6.10 -6.64
C LEU A 99 -2.33 -6.56 -5.27
N SER A 100 -2.05 -5.79 -4.24
CA SER A 100 -2.49 -6.08 -2.88
C SER A 100 -4.01 -6.06 -2.78
N HIS A 101 -4.61 -4.99 -3.28
CA HIS A 101 -6.06 -4.83 -3.29
C HIS A 101 -6.74 -6.02 -3.96
N ASP A 102 -6.28 -6.39 -5.15
CA ASP A 102 -6.91 -7.46 -5.92
C ASP A 102 -6.79 -8.80 -5.21
N HIS A 103 -5.65 -9.06 -4.57
CA HIS A 103 -5.45 -10.28 -3.80
C HIS A 103 -6.44 -10.40 -2.64
N PHE A 104 -6.61 -9.32 -1.88
CA PHE A 104 -7.48 -9.34 -0.69
C PHE A 104 -8.95 -9.09 -1.02
N ALA A 105 -9.25 -8.53 -2.19
CA ALA A 105 -10.62 -8.35 -2.66
C ALA A 105 -11.21 -9.63 -3.24
N GLU A 106 -10.38 -10.62 -3.56
CA GLU A 106 -10.81 -11.87 -4.16
C GLU A 106 -11.65 -12.69 -3.20
N ASP A 107 -12.80 -13.20 -3.70
CA ASP A 107 -13.65 -14.09 -2.92
C ASP A 107 -13.15 -15.53 -3.08
N ARG A 108 -12.63 -16.09 -1.99
CA ARG A 108 -12.01 -17.43 -2.00
C ARG A 108 -12.91 -18.53 -1.48
N ARG A 109 -14.18 -18.25 -1.27
CA ARG A 109 -15.11 -19.24 -0.75
C ARG A 109 -15.72 -20.15 -1.81
N SER A 110 -15.40 -19.92 -3.04
CA SER A 110 -15.90 -20.72 -4.15
C SER A 110 -15.24 -22.08 -4.19
#